data_e4eb54aa16525692797b7f5c1654b024
#
_entry.id   e4eb54aa16525692797b7f5c1654b024
#
_cell.length_a   1.000
_cell.length_b   1.000
_cell.length_c   1.000
_cell.angle_alpha   90.00
_cell.angle_beta   90.00
_cell.angle_gamma   90.00
#
_symmetry.space_group_name_H-M   'P 1'
#
loop_
_entity.id
_entity.type
_entity.pdbx_description
1 polymer ?
#
loop_
_entity_poly.entity_id
_entity_poly.type
_entity_poly.pdbx_seq_one_letter_code
_entity_poly.pdbx_strand_id
1 'polypeptide(L)'
;ASFGCRERPSHRPSARKAKDTKTSGGRKARVADEGETDDGRRKMTRTEIVEQFLRGKPLRYDIISQKTQRNTESSPNANWKDMTDRDTNSLYCECCRTTSQNINQPTFRAVLSSDIIHEVHPLREFIEELPPWDGHTDYISQASGMVHVKDPAKQSLWTSCFKKWFVAMVASWMADEVTNHEILVLIG
;
A
#
# COMPACT_ATOMS: atom_id res chain seq x y z
N ALA A 1 -9.87 51.90 3.44
CA ALA A 1 -8.66 51.35 4.07
C ALA A 1 -7.79 50.71 2.99
N SER A 2 -6.70 51.42 2.65
CA SER A 2 -5.76 51.09 1.58
C SER A 2 -4.67 50.20 2.12
N PHE A 3 -4.50 49.01 1.55
CA PHE A 3 -3.36 48.14 1.89
C PHE A 3 -2.25 48.34 0.86
N GLY A 4 -1.15 48.96 1.32
CA GLY A 4 0.05 49.16 0.55
C GLY A 4 0.87 47.88 0.39
N CYS A 5 1.22 47.58 -0.86
CA CYS A 5 2.15 46.53 -1.26
C CYS A 5 3.58 47.00 -0.97
N ARG A 6 4.35 46.24 -0.16
CA ARG A 6 5.78 46.49 0.05
C ARG A 6 6.59 45.62 -0.92
N GLU A 7 7.28 46.30 -1.82
CA GLU A 7 8.30 45.70 -2.69
C GLU A 7 9.55 45.27 -1.88
N ARG A 8 10.08 44.10 -2.21
CA ARG A 8 11.38 43.59 -1.70
C ARG A 8 12.50 43.98 -2.67
N PRO A 9 13.65 44.42 -2.17
CA PRO A 9 14.79 44.76 -3.02
C PRO A 9 15.49 43.51 -3.58
N SER A 10 15.87 43.58 -4.84
CA SER A 10 16.64 42.62 -5.60
C SER A 10 18.11 42.60 -5.14
N HIS A 11 18.58 41.43 -4.66
CA HIS A 11 20.01 41.22 -4.43
C HIS A 11 20.65 40.65 -5.71
N ARG A 12 21.59 41.43 -6.29
CA ARG A 12 22.57 41.00 -7.31
C ARG A 12 23.63 40.07 -6.68
N PRO A 13 23.97 38.95 -7.29
CA PRO A 13 25.20 38.23 -6.89
C PRO A 13 26.42 38.79 -7.57
N SER A 14 27.42 39.10 -6.75
CA SER A 14 28.75 39.51 -7.11
C SER A 14 29.57 38.39 -7.74
N ALA A 15 30.21 38.68 -8.87
CA ALA A 15 31.15 37.80 -9.54
C ALA A 15 32.39 37.56 -8.67
N ARG A 16 32.75 36.32 -8.37
CA ARG A 16 34.07 35.92 -7.85
C ARG A 16 34.81 35.08 -8.87
N LYS A 17 36.02 35.57 -9.15
CA LYS A 17 37.04 35.09 -10.07
C LYS A 17 37.42 33.62 -9.90
N ALA A 18 37.58 32.96 -11.02
CA ALA A 18 38.22 31.67 -11.18
C ALA A 18 39.69 31.72 -10.63
N LYS A 19 40.05 30.67 -9.90
CA LYS A 19 41.45 30.28 -9.68
C LYS A 19 41.60 28.86 -10.18
N ASP A 20 42.37 28.75 -11.27
CA ASP A 20 42.86 27.47 -11.77
C ASP A 20 43.82 26.84 -10.76
N THR A 21 43.54 25.62 -10.36
CA THR A 21 44.53 24.70 -9.82
C THR A 21 44.34 23.32 -10.44
N LYS A 22 45.21 23.00 -11.37
CA LYS A 22 45.44 21.64 -11.85
C LYS A 22 45.93 20.78 -10.69
N THR A 23 45.21 19.69 -10.41
CA THR A 23 45.81 18.54 -9.76
C THR A 23 45.22 17.28 -10.39
N SER A 24 46.09 16.59 -11.11
CA SER A 24 45.92 15.27 -11.66
C SER A 24 45.77 14.27 -10.50
N GLY A 25 44.62 13.63 -10.38
CA GLY A 25 44.39 12.52 -9.47
C GLY A 25 43.52 11.50 -10.17
N GLY A 26 44.14 10.45 -10.71
CA GLY A 26 43.49 9.38 -11.40
C GLY A 26 42.42 8.71 -10.51
N ARG A 27 41.16 8.83 -10.89
CA ARG A 27 40.10 7.95 -10.37
C ARG A 27 40.34 6.57 -10.97
N LYS A 28 40.96 5.69 -10.19
CA LYS A 28 40.87 4.24 -10.43
C LYS A 28 39.37 3.88 -10.39
N ALA A 29 38.84 3.54 -11.54
CA ALA A 29 37.56 2.82 -11.62
C ALA A 29 37.71 1.61 -10.70
N ARG A 30 36.86 1.52 -9.69
CA ARG A 30 36.62 0.28 -8.95
C ARG A 30 35.92 -0.65 -9.92
N VAL A 31 36.72 -1.53 -10.50
CA VAL A 31 36.21 -2.75 -11.17
C VAL A 31 35.33 -3.45 -10.15
N ALA A 32 34.09 -3.72 -10.54
CA ALA A 32 33.22 -4.60 -9.78
C ALA A 32 33.97 -5.90 -9.55
N ASP A 33 34.14 -6.26 -8.30
CA ASP A 33 34.69 -7.55 -7.88
C ASP A 33 33.68 -8.62 -8.31
N GLU A 34 33.87 -9.15 -9.52
CA GLU A 34 33.26 -10.39 -9.99
C GLU A 34 33.99 -11.52 -9.26
N GLY A 35 33.54 -11.78 -8.02
CA GLY A 35 34.07 -12.86 -7.22
C GLY A 35 33.87 -14.20 -7.91
N GLU A 36 34.98 -14.83 -8.25
CA GLU A 36 35.13 -16.13 -8.83
C GLU A 36 34.32 -17.20 -8.08
N THR A 37 33.67 -18.02 -8.87
CA THR A 37 32.84 -19.15 -8.50
C THR A 37 33.72 -20.28 -7.91
N ASP A 38 33.55 -20.56 -6.63
CA ASP A 38 33.84 -21.86 -6.06
C ASP A 38 32.55 -22.68 -6.07
N ASP A 39 32.57 -23.83 -6.73
CA ASP A 39 31.48 -24.84 -6.79
C ASP A 39 30.18 -24.48 -7.52
N GLY A 40 30.21 -23.73 -8.64
CA GLY A 40 29.08 -23.64 -9.57
C GLY A 40 27.74 -23.07 -9.02
N ARG A 41 27.67 -22.72 -7.75
CA ARG A 41 26.50 -22.05 -7.12
C ARG A 41 26.72 -20.53 -7.11
N ARG A 42 25.95 -19.84 -7.94
CA ARG A 42 25.89 -18.38 -7.90
C ARG A 42 25.60 -17.91 -6.47
N LYS A 43 26.46 -17.08 -5.92
CA LYS A 43 26.24 -16.45 -4.61
C LYS A 43 25.01 -15.54 -4.68
N MET A 44 24.04 -15.74 -3.79
CA MET A 44 22.85 -14.92 -3.72
C MET A 44 23.19 -13.46 -3.44
N THR A 45 22.53 -12.55 -4.14
CA THR A 45 22.61 -11.13 -3.89
C THR A 45 21.92 -10.77 -2.56
N ARG A 46 22.23 -9.61 -2.00
CA ARG A 46 21.58 -9.11 -0.77
C ARG A 46 20.06 -8.97 -0.96
N THR A 47 19.61 -8.57 -2.12
CA THR A 47 18.19 -8.47 -2.47
C THR A 47 17.53 -9.84 -2.44
N GLU A 48 18.07 -10.84 -3.13
CA GLU A 48 17.55 -12.22 -3.15
C GLU A 48 17.48 -12.84 -1.74
N ILE A 49 18.44 -12.52 -0.87
CA ILE A 49 18.42 -12.99 0.52
C ILE A 49 17.25 -12.38 1.30
N VAL A 50 17.00 -11.06 1.12
CA VAL A 50 15.86 -10.38 1.75
C VAL A 50 14.54 -10.91 1.21
N GLU A 51 14.43 -11.12 -0.10
CA GLU A 51 13.24 -11.71 -0.74
C GLU A 51 12.94 -13.09 -0.16
N GLN A 52 13.94 -13.96 -0.08
CA GLN A 52 13.76 -15.30 0.49
C GLN A 52 13.32 -15.25 1.96
N PHE A 53 13.88 -14.31 2.74
CA PHE A 53 13.48 -14.09 4.13
C PHE A 53 12.02 -13.63 4.24
N LEU A 54 11.62 -12.66 3.42
CA LEU A 54 10.26 -12.09 3.46
C LEU A 54 9.19 -13.08 2.96
N ARG A 55 9.48 -13.91 1.96
CA ARG A 55 8.56 -14.97 1.49
C ARG A 55 8.18 -15.98 2.58
N GLY A 56 9.03 -16.13 3.59
CA GLY A 56 8.75 -16.98 4.76
C GLY A 56 7.94 -16.29 5.86
N LYS A 57 7.49 -15.05 5.66
CA LYS A 57 6.75 -14.26 6.66
C LYS A 57 5.29 -14.12 6.28
N PRO A 58 4.38 -14.13 7.27
CA PRO A 58 2.95 -13.90 7.05
C PRO A 58 2.71 -12.40 6.79
N LEU A 59 2.99 -11.98 5.57
CA LEU A 59 2.86 -10.61 5.09
C LEU A 59 1.91 -10.57 3.90
N ARG A 60 1.14 -9.48 3.78
CA ARG A 60 0.33 -9.15 2.62
C ARG A 60 0.31 -7.65 2.40
N TYR A 61 0.06 -7.22 1.19
CA TYR A 61 -0.13 -5.81 0.85
C TYR A 61 -1.61 -5.56 0.55
N ASP A 62 -2.24 -4.72 1.36
CA ASP A 62 -3.62 -4.29 1.15
C ASP A 62 -3.65 -3.16 0.14
N ILE A 63 -4.22 -3.41 -1.04
CA ILE A 63 -4.27 -2.44 -2.14
C ILE A 63 -5.25 -1.28 -1.88
N ILE A 64 -6.22 -1.46 -0.95
CA ILE A 64 -7.19 -0.41 -0.60
C ILE A 64 -6.55 0.60 0.35
N SER A 65 -5.95 0.14 1.43
CA SER A 65 -5.26 1.01 2.39
C SER A 65 -3.86 1.42 1.95
N GLN A 66 -3.31 0.76 0.92
CA GLN A 66 -1.93 0.92 0.43
C GLN A 66 -0.89 0.68 1.52
N LYS A 67 -1.11 -0.34 2.34
CA LYS A 67 -0.25 -0.69 3.47
C LYS A 67 0.13 -2.15 3.47
N THR A 68 1.37 -2.42 3.87
CA THR A 68 1.79 -3.77 4.20
C THR A 68 1.19 -4.16 5.56
N GLN A 69 0.57 -5.32 5.61
CA GLN A 69 -0.01 -5.90 6.80
C GLN A 69 0.76 -7.15 7.21
N ARG A 70 0.79 -7.41 8.51
CA ARG A 70 1.33 -8.64 9.06
C ARG A 70 0.27 -9.37 9.88
N ASN A 71 0.34 -10.69 9.82
CA ASN A 71 -0.38 -11.53 10.73
C ASN A 71 0.50 -11.89 11.93
N THR A 72 -0.03 -11.74 13.13
CA THR A 72 0.66 -12.12 14.37
C THR A 72 0.19 -13.45 14.93
N GLU A 73 -0.89 -14.00 14.38
CA GLU A 73 -1.52 -15.23 14.85
C GLU A 73 -1.40 -16.33 13.80
N SER A 74 -1.13 -17.56 14.23
CA SER A 74 -1.05 -18.72 13.34
C SER A 74 -2.43 -19.28 12.94
N SER A 75 -3.50 -18.48 13.11
CA SER A 75 -4.88 -18.87 12.80
C SER A 75 -5.29 -18.46 11.39
N PRO A 76 -6.08 -19.29 10.67
CA PRO A 76 -6.61 -18.91 9.35
C PRO A 76 -7.56 -17.69 9.38
N ASN A 77 -8.24 -17.43 10.50
CA ASN A 77 -9.04 -16.21 10.74
C ASN A 77 -8.18 -15.07 11.31
N ALA A 78 -7.01 -14.95 10.82
CA ALA A 78 -5.96 -14.13 11.32
C ALA A 78 -6.29 -12.64 11.30
N ASN A 79 -6.04 -12.00 12.42
CA ASN A 79 -6.15 -10.56 12.57
C ASN A 79 -4.97 -9.87 11.88
N TRP A 80 -5.17 -9.51 10.61
CA TRP A 80 -4.19 -8.74 9.85
C TRP A 80 -4.11 -7.32 10.39
N LYS A 81 -2.90 -6.87 10.71
CA LYS A 81 -2.65 -5.53 11.26
C LYS A 81 -1.68 -4.78 10.36
N ASP A 82 -1.95 -3.50 10.16
CA ASP A 82 -1.03 -2.62 9.45
C ASP A 82 0.33 -2.62 10.14
N MET A 83 1.38 -2.74 9.35
CA MET A 83 2.75 -2.66 9.87
C MET A 83 3.09 -1.24 10.27
N THR A 84 3.60 -1.10 11.49
CA THR A 84 4.18 0.15 11.97
C THR A 84 5.67 0.23 11.61
N ASP A 85 6.28 1.43 11.74
CA ASP A 85 7.74 1.58 11.63
C ASP A 85 8.49 0.69 12.63
N ARG A 86 7.91 0.47 13.81
CA ARG A 86 8.47 -0.44 14.81
C ARG A 86 8.46 -1.88 14.33
N ASP A 87 7.37 -2.34 13.70
CA ASP A 87 7.27 -3.68 13.12
C ASP A 87 8.28 -3.87 12.00
N THR A 88 8.39 -2.89 11.11
CA THR A 88 9.35 -2.87 10.01
C THR A 88 10.80 -2.97 10.53
N ASN A 89 11.14 -2.18 11.54
CA ASN A 89 12.47 -2.21 12.13
C ASN A 89 12.77 -3.51 12.88
N SER A 90 11.76 -4.08 13.56
CA SER A 90 11.88 -5.39 14.22
C SER A 90 12.13 -6.50 13.22
N LEU A 91 11.40 -6.49 12.10
CA LEU A 91 11.54 -7.46 11.01
C LEU A 91 12.91 -7.33 10.32
N TYR A 92 13.39 -6.10 10.12
CA TYR A 92 14.74 -5.83 9.62
C TYR A 92 15.82 -6.41 10.54
N CYS A 93 15.73 -6.17 11.85
CA CYS A 93 16.67 -6.72 12.81
C CYS A 93 16.62 -8.26 12.84
N GLU A 94 15.45 -8.85 12.68
CA GLU A 94 15.28 -10.29 12.56
C GLU A 94 15.95 -10.82 11.30
N CYS A 95 15.76 -10.17 10.15
CA CYS A 95 16.40 -10.50 8.89
C CYS A 95 17.93 -10.52 9.02
N CYS A 96 18.52 -9.46 9.58
CA CYS A 96 19.97 -9.37 9.77
C CYS A 96 20.50 -10.50 10.68
N ARG A 97 19.79 -10.86 11.73
CA ARG A 97 20.19 -11.95 12.65
C ARG A 97 20.09 -13.31 11.99
N THR A 98 18.98 -13.55 11.27
CA THR A 98 18.71 -14.86 10.65
C THR A 98 19.64 -15.13 9.47
N THR A 99 19.90 -14.13 8.65
CA THR A 99 20.71 -14.29 7.44
C THR A 99 22.22 -14.15 7.70
N SER A 100 22.61 -13.62 8.86
CA SER A 100 24.01 -13.30 9.21
C SER A 100 24.71 -12.42 8.16
N GLN A 101 23.93 -11.68 7.37
CA GLN A 101 24.41 -10.80 6.30
C GLN A 101 24.31 -9.33 6.69
N ASN A 102 25.26 -8.54 6.23
CA ASN A 102 25.20 -7.09 6.38
C ASN A 102 24.26 -6.49 5.31
N ILE A 103 22.94 -6.53 5.59
CA ILE A 103 21.89 -5.94 4.77
C ILE A 103 21.70 -4.49 5.24
N ASN A 104 21.70 -3.53 4.31
CA ASN A 104 21.37 -2.16 4.68
C ASN A 104 19.83 -1.96 4.75
N GLN A 105 19.39 -1.08 5.63
CA GLN A 105 17.98 -0.81 5.83
C GLN A 105 17.24 -0.30 4.58
N PRO A 106 17.84 0.58 3.72
CA PRO A 106 17.21 0.97 2.48
C PRO A 106 16.90 -0.21 1.54
N THR A 107 17.81 -1.15 1.35
CA THR A 107 17.57 -2.36 0.55
C THR A 107 16.43 -3.19 1.13
N PHE A 108 16.43 -3.39 2.46
CA PHE A 108 15.35 -4.13 3.12
C PHE A 108 13.98 -3.47 2.90
N ARG A 109 13.90 -2.14 3.10
CA ARG A 109 12.65 -1.38 2.89
C ARG A 109 12.19 -1.40 1.43
N ALA A 110 13.12 -1.30 0.47
CA ALA A 110 12.80 -1.37 -0.96
C ALA A 110 12.17 -2.71 -1.33
N VAL A 111 12.72 -3.83 -0.84
CA VAL A 111 12.16 -5.16 -1.08
C VAL A 111 10.83 -5.35 -0.35
N LEU A 112 10.70 -4.88 0.89
CA LEU A 112 9.44 -4.95 1.65
C LEU A 112 8.30 -4.17 0.97
N SER A 113 8.62 -3.12 0.21
CA SER A 113 7.65 -2.29 -0.54
C SER A 113 7.55 -2.68 -2.02
N SER A 114 8.10 -3.83 -2.42
CA SER A 114 8.03 -4.33 -3.79
C SER A 114 6.91 -5.36 -3.95
N ASP A 115 6.68 -5.77 -5.18
CA ASP A 115 5.71 -6.78 -5.62
C ASP A 115 5.97 -8.21 -5.08
N ILE A 116 7.07 -8.41 -4.32
CA ILE A 116 7.36 -9.68 -3.68
C ILE A 116 6.35 -10.03 -2.58
N ILE A 117 5.71 -9.01 -2.01
CA ILE A 117 4.64 -9.18 -1.01
C ILE A 117 3.32 -9.36 -1.77
N HIS A 118 2.62 -10.44 -1.44
CA HIS A 118 1.34 -10.76 -2.07
C HIS A 118 0.31 -9.66 -1.87
N GLU A 119 -0.23 -9.15 -2.98
CA GLU A 119 -1.27 -8.14 -2.99
C GLU A 119 -2.64 -8.77 -2.74
N VAL A 120 -3.44 -8.13 -1.89
CA VAL A 120 -4.80 -8.56 -1.59
C VAL A 120 -5.78 -7.41 -1.70
N HIS A 121 -6.99 -7.73 -2.08
CA HIS A 121 -8.13 -6.83 -2.08
C HIS A 121 -9.11 -7.25 -0.97
N PRO A 122 -9.03 -6.70 0.25
CA PRO A 122 -9.78 -7.23 1.41
C PRO A 122 -11.29 -7.29 1.21
N LEU A 123 -11.86 -6.36 0.43
CA LEU A 123 -13.30 -6.37 0.15
C LEU A 123 -13.68 -7.52 -0.79
N ARG A 124 -12.83 -7.88 -1.77
CA ARG A 124 -13.07 -9.03 -2.65
C ARG A 124 -12.95 -10.33 -1.88
N GLU A 125 -11.89 -10.49 -1.08
CA GLU A 125 -11.74 -11.66 -0.20
C GLU A 125 -12.97 -11.83 0.70
N PHE A 126 -13.41 -10.74 1.36
CA PHE A 126 -14.62 -10.80 2.21
C PHE A 126 -15.86 -11.25 1.46
N ILE A 127 -16.09 -10.74 0.23
CA ILE A 127 -17.28 -11.11 -0.57
C ILE A 127 -17.19 -12.56 -1.04
N GLU A 128 -15.99 -13.02 -1.44
CA GLU A 128 -15.74 -14.39 -1.90
C GLU A 128 -15.92 -15.42 -0.78
N GLU A 129 -15.62 -15.03 0.47
CA GLU A 129 -15.81 -15.88 1.65
C GLU A 129 -17.26 -15.95 2.15
N LEU A 130 -18.17 -15.09 1.63
CA LEU A 130 -19.57 -15.13 2.01
C LEU A 130 -20.22 -16.46 1.59
N PRO A 131 -21.15 -16.98 2.41
CA PRO A 131 -21.91 -18.15 2.01
C PRO A 131 -22.73 -17.86 0.74
N PRO A 132 -22.95 -18.87 -0.12
CA PRO A 132 -23.76 -18.67 -1.31
C PRO A 132 -25.17 -18.19 -0.96
N TRP A 133 -25.72 -17.32 -1.81
CA TRP A 133 -27.08 -16.83 -1.63
C TRP A 133 -28.09 -17.97 -1.69
N ASP A 134 -29.10 -17.90 -0.82
CA ASP A 134 -30.20 -18.89 -0.71
C ASP A 134 -31.19 -18.92 -1.91
N GLY A 135 -31.03 -17.98 -2.85
CA GLY A 135 -31.80 -17.88 -4.08
C GLY A 135 -33.21 -17.25 -3.92
N HIS A 136 -33.62 -16.88 -2.71
CA HIS A 136 -35.00 -16.37 -2.46
C HIS A 136 -35.04 -15.14 -1.53
N THR A 137 -34.11 -14.95 -0.61
CA THR A 137 -34.16 -13.85 0.35
C THR A 137 -33.62 -12.57 -0.26
N ASP A 138 -34.42 -11.51 -0.32
CA ASP A 138 -34.01 -10.18 -0.76
C ASP A 138 -33.40 -9.39 0.43
N TYR A 139 -32.13 -9.70 0.74
CA TYR A 139 -31.40 -9.05 1.84
C TYR A 139 -31.23 -7.54 1.62
N ILE A 140 -31.12 -7.08 0.36
CA ILE A 140 -30.97 -5.65 0.06
C ILE A 140 -32.24 -4.89 0.38
N SER A 141 -33.42 -5.47 0.05
CA SER A 141 -34.70 -4.88 0.45
C SER A 141 -34.89 -4.85 1.97
N GLN A 142 -34.49 -5.92 2.68
CA GLN A 142 -34.52 -5.93 4.14
C GLN A 142 -33.64 -4.83 4.74
N ALA A 143 -32.42 -4.68 4.25
CA ALA A 143 -31.51 -3.63 4.67
C ALA A 143 -32.09 -2.23 4.40
N SER A 144 -32.69 -2.00 3.23
CA SER A 144 -33.35 -0.74 2.92
C SER A 144 -34.51 -0.41 3.85
N GLY A 145 -35.23 -1.45 4.33
CA GLY A 145 -36.36 -1.34 5.25
C GLY A 145 -35.96 -0.88 6.67
N MET A 146 -34.67 -0.95 7.03
CA MET A 146 -34.18 -0.42 8.32
C MET A 146 -34.25 1.11 8.38
N VAL A 147 -34.32 1.77 7.24
CA VAL A 147 -34.43 3.24 7.13
C VAL A 147 -35.87 3.60 6.77
N HIS A 148 -36.54 4.34 7.67
CA HIS A 148 -37.91 4.84 7.43
C HIS A 148 -37.80 6.30 6.97
N VAL A 149 -38.29 6.55 5.75
CA VAL A 149 -38.31 7.93 5.26
C VAL A 149 -39.45 8.72 5.91
N LYS A 150 -39.24 10.03 6.11
CA LYS A 150 -40.21 10.92 6.78
C LYS A 150 -41.58 10.93 6.07
N ASP A 151 -41.57 10.81 4.75
CA ASP A 151 -42.80 10.69 3.95
C ASP A 151 -43.01 9.23 3.53
N PRO A 152 -43.99 8.49 4.11
CA PRO A 152 -44.23 7.08 3.80
C PRO A 152 -44.49 6.81 2.32
N ALA A 153 -45.06 7.78 1.57
CA ALA A 153 -45.33 7.63 0.14
C ALA A 153 -44.00 7.49 -0.68
N LYS A 154 -42.87 7.92 -0.12
CA LYS A 154 -41.57 7.83 -0.75
C LYS A 154 -40.76 6.61 -0.35
N GLN A 155 -41.26 5.73 0.52
CA GLN A 155 -40.54 4.54 0.97
C GLN A 155 -40.17 3.59 -0.19
N SER A 156 -41.06 3.41 -1.17
CA SER A 156 -40.76 2.58 -2.35
C SER A 156 -39.68 3.17 -3.25
N LEU A 157 -39.68 4.51 -3.39
CA LEU A 157 -38.60 5.21 -4.11
C LEU A 157 -37.28 5.06 -3.41
N TRP A 158 -37.24 5.23 -2.08
CA TRP A 158 -36.07 5.00 -1.26
C TRP A 158 -35.50 3.61 -1.49
N THR A 159 -36.34 2.56 -1.36
CA THR A 159 -35.89 1.16 -1.56
C THR A 159 -35.30 0.95 -2.96
N SER A 160 -35.91 1.52 -3.99
CA SER A 160 -35.40 1.41 -5.36
C SER A 160 -34.07 2.12 -5.56
N CYS A 161 -33.90 3.32 -4.99
CA CYS A 161 -32.64 4.07 -5.04
C CYS A 161 -31.54 3.35 -4.23
N PHE A 162 -31.86 2.87 -3.04
CA PHE A 162 -30.96 2.12 -2.20
C PHE A 162 -30.41 0.86 -2.91
N LYS A 163 -31.30 0.07 -3.55
CA LYS A 163 -30.89 -1.10 -4.32
C LYS A 163 -29.87 -0.75 -5.41
N LYS A 164 -30.19 0.26 -6.22
CA LYS A 164 -29.30 0.69 -7.30
C LYS A 164 -27.93 1.13 -6.76
N TRP A 165 -27.93 1.97 -5.73
CA TRP A 165 -26.72 2.44 -5.09
C TRP A 165 -25.90 1.28 -4.50
N PHE A 166 -26.54 0.35 -3.78
CA PHE A 166 -25.88 -0.78 -3.14
C PHE A 166 -25.23 -1.71 -4.17
N VAL A 167 -25.96 -2.06 -5.23
CA VAL A 167 -25.42 -2.89 -6.31
C VAL A 167 -24.26 -2.21 -7.02
N ALA A 168 -24.37 -0.91 -7.32
CA ALA A 168 -23.29 -0.15 -7.95
C ALA A 168 -22.05 -0.06 -7.05
N MET A 169 -22.24 0.11 -5.74
CA MET A 169 -21.17 0.11 -4.75
C MET A 169 -20.43 -1.24 -4.74
N VAL A 170 -21.14 -2.35 -4.63
CA VAL A 170 -20.53 -3.69 -4.61
C VAL A 170 -19.86 -3.99 -5.96
N ALA A 171 -20.48 -3.63 -7.07
CA ALA A 171 -19.89 -3.81 -8.41
C ALA A 171 -18.57 -3.07 -8.54
N SER A 172 -18.45 -1.86 -7.99
CA SER A 172 -17.20 -1.11 -8.01
C SER A 172 -16.08 -1.71 -7.15
N TRP A 173 -16.41 -2.57 -6.18
CA TRP A 173 -15.41 -3.32 -5.41
C TRP A 173 -14.94 -4.58 -6.13
N MET A 174 -15.82 -5.18 -6.93
CA MET A 174 -15.57 -6.45 -7.62
C MET A 174 -14.88 -6.28 -8.98
N ALA A 175 -15.09 -5.15 -9.64
CA ALA A 175 -14.58 -4.90 -10.98
C ALA A 175 -13.86 -3.55 -11.06
N ASP A 176 -12.61 -3.56 -11.51
CA ASP A 176 -11.77 -2.35 -11.60
C ASP A 176 -12.29 -1.34 -12.63
N GLU A 177 -13.08 -1.81 -13.60
CA GLU A 177 -13.64 -0.99 -14.68
C GLU A 177 -14.94 -0.28 -14.27
N VAL A 178 -15.53 -0.65 -13.13
CA VAL A 178 -16.79 -0.09 -12.65
C VAL A 178 -16.52 0.98 -11.61
N THR A 179 -16.88 2.22 -11.93
CA THR A 179 -16.76 3.34 -10.99
C THR A 179 -18.16 3.76 -10.50
N ASN A 180 -18.35 3.74 -9.19
CA ASN A 180 -19.57 4.29 -8.57
C ASN A 180 -19.32 5.75 -8.17
N HIS A 181 -20.05 6.68 -8.80
CA HIS A 181 -19.99 8.12 -8.52
C HIS A 181 -21.09 8.59 -7.56
N GLU A 182 -21.96 7.69 -7.11
CA GLU A 182 -23.12 8.04 -6.28
C GLU A 182 -22.78 7.92 -4.79
N ILE A 183 -23.19 8.92 -4.03
CA ILE A 183 -23.05 8.97 -2.58
C ILE A 183 -24.44 8.93 -1.96
N LEU A 184 -24.65 8.00 -1.03
CA LEU A 184 -25.86 7.94 -0.25
C LEU A 184 -25.76 8.90 0.94
N VAL A 185 -26.65 9.88 1.01
CA VAL A 185 -26.71 10.86 2.10
C VAL A 185 -28.03 10.70 2.86
N LEU A 186 -27.94 10.44 4.16
CA LEU A 186 -29.09 10.41 5.06
C LEU A 186 -29.10 11.71 5.86
N ILE A 187 -30.25 12.41 5.81
CA ILE A 187 -30.47 13.66 6.50
C ILE A 187 -31.59 13.44 7.52
N GLY A 188 -31.29 13.64 8.82
CA GLY A 188 -32.23 13.51 9.93
C GLY A 188 -32.88 14.85 10.34
#